data_0dee338ffe678f6a4018f541da5c6ba5
#
_entry.id   0dee338ffe678f6a4018f541da5c6ba5
#
_cell.length_a   1.000
_cell.length_b   1.000
_cell.length_c   1.000
_cell.angle_alpha   90.00
_cell.angle_beta   90.00
_cell.angle_gamma   90.00
#
_symmetry.space_group_name_H-M   'P 1'
#
loop_
_entity.id
_entity.type
_entity.pdbx_description
1 polymer ?
#
loop_
_entity_poly.entity_id
_entity_poly.type
_entity_poly.pdbx_seq_one_letter_code
_entity_poly.pdbx_strand_id
1 'polypeptide(L)'
;MHPAPSARTVGQAFPISTRSLFSRGAPAAGRAARARVAPQEAFGRFFGKKSAEEAFGAARPDAVDGAGPSSAAAAAMDPTDGPSVLSLADRADHSWTRHLVPDPETERRAPNRSSREVKSGHFVRVRPTPLRNPRVALYSAAMAKNLGIEESDVTGSSRFAAFFSGDADAVPGMDTWATPYALSIMGKRQFQNCPFGNGNGYGDGRAVSVGEVIGTKEGDDASVVGGAVKQRWEMQLKGCGPTPFCRGADGRAVLRSSVREFLASEAMFHLGVDTTRALSLVVSEPPGDVVRRPWYDPATATKPTPKIEMDDPRLARFPDEVKRQIIAQTRNAKRDPDVMIVETCAVTTRVAPSFTRVGHVDLFARRASARGPDSDAHAQLAQMVRHAAFREFPDLLEEYAESSSEPPRDAHAETTCPPLLASAFLRRSGAAIAAMTAGWLRVGFCQGNFNADNCLVAGRTMDYGPFGFMDAYDPLFAKWTGSGEHFAFANQPSAGLANFAVLAS
;
A
#
# COMPACT_ATOMS: atom_id res chain seq x y z
N MET A 1 53.71 -33.55 -18.86
CA MET A 1 53.96 -33.75 -17.42
C MET A 1 54.32 -32.40 -16.82
N HIS A 2 53.37 -31.67 -16.28
CA HIS A 2 53.57 -30.60 -15.35
C HIS A 2 52.39 -30.61 -14.35
N PRO A 3 52.62 -30.48 -13.04
CA PRO A 3 51.59 -30.66 -12.03
C PRO A 3 50.80 -29.35 -11.78
N ALA A 4 49.56 -29.51 -11.38
CA ALA A 4 48.66 -28.44 -10.95
C ALA A 4 49.11 -27.80 -9.64
N PRO A 5 48.80 -26.52 -9.38
CA PRO A 5 48.99 -25.89 -8.09
C PRO A 5 47.74 -26.05 -7.19
N SER A 6 48.03 -26.35 -5.95
CA SER A 6 47.15 -26.59 -4.81
C SER A 6 46.33 -25.36 -4.39
N ALA A 7 45.12 -25.65 -3.92
CA ALA A 7 44.24 -24.73 -3.22
C ALA A 7 44.91 -24.19 -1.94
N ARG A 8 44.87 -22.87 -1.74
CA ARG A 8 45.12 -22.22 -0.43
C ARG A 8 43.78 -21.66 0.10
N THR A 9 43.38 -22.25 1.19
CA THR A 9 42.40 -21.79 2.15
C THR A 9 42.84 -20.46 2.73
N VAL A 10 42.03 -19.43 2.64
CA VAL A 10 42.16 -18.20 3.43
C VAL A 10 40.86 -17.97 4.18
N GLY A 11 40.84 -18.54 5.38
CA GLY A 11 39.91 -18.11 6.42
C GLY A 11 40.57 -17.01 7.24
N GLN A 12 40.01 -15.83 7.25
CA GLN A 12 40.18 -14.86 8.35
C GLN A 12 38.89 -14.10 8.53
N ALA A 13 38.19 -14.47 9.60
CA ALA A 13 37.09 -13.70 10.18
C ALA A 13 37.69 -12.50 10.91
N PHE A 14 37.20 -11.30 10.59
CA PHE A 14 37.41 -10.12 11.41
C PHE A 14 36.26 -9.98 12.41
N PRO A 15 36.52 -9.86 13.71
CA PRO A 15 35.52 -9.57 14.70
C PRO A 15 35.22 -8.07 14.68
N ILE A 16 33.95 -7.69 14.35
CA ILE A 16 33.48 -6.32 14.55
C ILE A 16 33.13 -6.17 16.04
N SER A 17 33.99 -5.45 16.74
CA SER A 17 33.79 -5.05 18.13
C SER A 17 32.74 -3.98 18.22
N THR A 18 31.56 -4.30 18.74
CA THR A 18 30.54 -3.35 19.17
C THR A 18 30.85 -2.79 20.55
N ARG A 19 31.81 -1.88 20.66
CA ARG A 19 31.96 -1.03 21.85
C ARG A 19 32.51 0.35 21.48
N SER A 20 31.83 1.39 22.03
CA SER A 20 32.25 2.79 22.09
C SER A 20 31.80 3.69 20.93
N LEU A 21 30.56 4.15 21.00
CA LEU A 21 30.13 5.48 20.51
C LEU A 21 29.04 6.12 21.39
N PHE A 22 28.96 5.74 22.65
CA PHE A 22 28.16 6.47 23.63
C PHE A 22 28.91 6.58 24.97
N SER A 23 29.87 7.50 25.02
CA SER A 23 30.30 8.10 26.29
C SER A 23 31.14 9.34 26.04
N ARG A 24 30.53 10.50 26.16
CA ARG A 24 31.14 11.74 26.71
C ARG A 24 30.04 12.70 27.02
N GLY A 25 29.72 12.84 28.31
CA GLY A 25 30.08 13.97 29.10
C GLY A 25 29.00 15.04 29.05
N ALA A 26 28.02 15.00 29.96
CA ALA A 26 27.19 16.15 30.29
C ALA A 26 27.98 17.15 31.12
N PRO A 27 27.80 18.46 30.91
CA PRO A 27 27.81 19.41 32.01
C PRO A 27 26.39 19.86 32.36
N ALA A 28 26.07 19.83 33.63
CA ALA A 28 24.88 20.39 34.20
C ALA A 28 24.95 21.93 34.13
N ALA A 29 23.86 22.55 33.62
CA ALA A 29 23.47 23.89 34.03
C ALA A 29 22.08 24.27 33.51
N GLY A 30 21.14 24.49 34.41
CA GLY A 30 20.23 25.60 34.46
C GLY A 30 19.13 25.77 33.42
N ARG A 31 17.90 25.41 33.85
CA ARG A 31 16.61 26.06 33.55
C ARG A 31 16.50 26.94 32.30
N ALA A 32 15.80 26.42 31.29
CA ALA A 32 14.70 27.10 30.60
C ALA A 32 14.02 26.12 29.65
N ALA A 33 12.94 25.47 30.08
CA ALA A 33 12.03 24.72 29.24
C ALA A 33 11.29 25.71 28.31
N ARG A 34 11.85 26.00 27.14
CA ARG A 34 11.10 26.57 26.03
C ARG A 34 10.72 25.42 25.09
N ALA A 35 9.45 25.03 25.18
CA ALA A 35 8.83 24.15 24.20
C ALA A 35 9.01 24.76 22.81
N ARG A 36 9.86 24.14 21.98
CA ARG A 36 9.92 24.43 20.53
C ARG A 36 8.66 23.81 19.93
N VAL A 37 7.64 24.61 19.71
CA VAL A 37 6.50 24.25 18.88
C VAL A 37 7.03 24.07 17.46
N ALA A 38 6.85 22.90 16.86
CA ALA A 38 7.28 22.65 15.50
C ALA A 38 6.55 23.60 14.53
N PRO A 39 7.21 24.11 13.49
CA PRO A 39 6.61 25.07 12.53
C PRO A 39 5.27 24.64 11.93
N GLN A 40 5.06 23.32 11.79
CA GLN A 40 3.80 22.76 11.28
C GLN A 40 2.62 22.89 12.26
N GLU A 41 2.84 22.85 13.57
CA GLU A 41 1.77 23.10 14.55
C GLU A 41 1.36 24.58 14.57
N ALA A 42 2.32 25.47 14.33
CA ALA A 42 2.05 26.88 14.18
C ALA A 42 1.20 27.16 12.93
N PHE A 43 1.46 26.45 11.82
CA PHE A 43 0.71 26.60 10.57
C PHE A 43 -0.74 26.10 10.69
N GLY A 44 -0.96 24.94 11.31
CA GLY A 44 -2.31 24.41 11.55
C GLY A 44 -3.15 25.26 12.51
N ARG A 45 -2.50 25.96 13.45
CA ARG A 45 -3.17 26.91 14.34
C ARG A 45 -3.44 28.27 13.70
N PHE A 46 -2.67 28.59 12.65
CA PHE A 46 -2.78 29.87 11.97
C PHE A 46 -3.98 29.95 11.02
N PHE A 47 -4.27 28.84 10.33
CA PHE A 47 -5.38 28.79 9.36
C PHE A 47 -6.71 28.33 9.98
N GLY A 48 -6.81 28.18 11.29
CA GLY A 48 -8.00 27.72 12.00
C GLY A 48 -8.27 26.23 11.70
N LYS A 49 -8.89 25.54 12.66
CA LYS A 49 -9.51 24.26 12.43
C LYS A 49 -10.76 24.47 11.57
N LYS A 50 -10.61 24.72 10.29
CA LYS A 50 -11.66 24.36 9.37
C LYS A 50 -11.65 22.85 9.31
N SER A 51 -12.78 22.25 9.67
CA SER A 51 -12.98 20.81 9.49
C SER A 51 -12.70 20.44 8.04
N ALA A 52 -12.30 19.23 7.79
CA ALA A 52 -12.14 18.74 6.40
C ALA A 52 -13.41 18.96 5.55
N GLU A 53 -14.57 19.09 6.19
CA GLU A 53 -15.85 19.46 5.57
C GLU A 53 -15.90 20.90 5.04
N GLU A 54 -15.19 21.84 5.65
CA GLU A 54 -15.15 23.23 5.16
C GLU A 54 -14.03 23.48 4.14
N ALA A 55 -12.97 22.66 4.14
CA ALA A 55 -11.91 22.73 3.14
C ALA A 55 -12.29 22.05 1.83
N PHE A 56 -13.17 21.07 1.90
CA PHE A 56 -13.86 20.47 0.77
C PHE A 56 -15.30 20.93 0.89
N GLY A 57 -15.61 22.12 0.33
CA GLY A 57 -16.94 22.68 0.36
C GLY A 57 -17.95 21.57 0.13
N ALA A 58 -18.86 21.38 1.07
CA ALA A 58 -19.93 20.43 1.01
C ALA A 58 -20.88 20.80 -0.15
N ALA A 59 -20.45 20.52 -1.37
CA ALA A 59 -21.37 20.07 -2.37
C ALA A 59 -21.73 18.64 -1.94
N ARG A 60 -22.68 18.52 -1.02
CA ARG A 60 -23.56 17.36 -1.06
C ARG A 60 -23.90 17.20 -2.53
N PRO A 61 -23.64 16.06 -3.19
CA PRO A 61 -24.38 15.76 -4.37
C PRO A 61 -25.83 15.90 -3.90
N ASP A 62 -26.56 16.82 -4.51
CA ASP A 62 -28.01 16.80 -4.39
C ASP A 62 -28.36 15.34 -4.52
N ALA A 63 -29.02 14.81 -3.50
CA ALA A 63 -29.57 13.49 -3.55
C ALA A 63 -30.45 13.54 -4.81
N VAL A 64 -29.95 12.93 -5.88
CA VAL A 64 -30.81 12.48 -6.94
C VAL A 64 -31.55 11.34 -6.26
N ASP A 65 -32.65 11.72 -5.59
CA ASP A 65 -33.73 10.82 -5.26
C ASP A 65 -34.14 10.17 -6.57
N GLY A 66 -33.90 8.94 -6.66
CA GLY A 66 -34.43 8.24 -7.78
C GLY A 66 -33.65 7.01 -8.11
N ALA A 67 -34.29 5.95 -7.92
CA ALA A 67 -33.97 4.60 -8.27
C ALA A 67 -32.84 4.04 -7.39
N GLY A 68 -33.24 3.54 -6.24
CA GLY A 68 -32.62 2.32 -5.72
C GLY A 68 -32.43 1.37 -6.89
N PRO A 69 -31.33 0.55 -6.88
CA PRO A 69 -31.13 -0.38 -7.97
C PRO A 69 -32.44 -1.14 -8.15
N SER A 70 -33.08 -0.92 -9.28
CA SER A 70 -34.13 -1.79 -9.73
C SER A 70 -33.57 -3.20 -9.53
N SER A 71 -34.31 -4.02 -8.81
CA SER A 71 -34.08 -5.46 -8.75
C SER A 71 -34.44 -6.07 -10.11
N ALA A 72 -33.78 -5.60 -11.16
CA ALA A 72 -33.56 -6.43 -12.32
C ALA A 72 -32.65 -7.54 -11.76
N ALA A 73 -33.24 -8.70 -11.49
CA ALA A 73 -32.49 -9.92 -11.23
C ALA A 73 -31.35 -9.92 -12.24
N ALA A 74 -30.10 -9.82 -11.73
CA ALA A 74 -28.94 -9.86 -12.60
C ALA A 74 -29.09 -11.15 -13.39
N ALA A 75 -29.35 -11.02 -14.68
CA ALA A 75 -29.44 -12.19 -15.56
C ALA A 75 -28.10 -12.89 -15.39
N ALA A 76 -28.14 -14.16 -14.98
CA ALA A 76 -26.93 -14.93 -14.74
C ALA A 76 -26.09 -14.83 -15.99
N MET A 77 -24.85 -14.39 -15.88
CA MET A 77 -23.94 -14.29 -17.03
C MET A 77 -23.81 -15.66 -17.68
N ASP A 78 -23.78 -15.71 -19.00
CA ASP A 78 -23.62 -16.94 -19.77
C ASP A 78 -22.38 -17.70 -19.26
N PRO A 79 -22.50 -18.95 -18.81
CA PRO A 79 -21.38 -19.75 -18.34
C PRO A 79 -20.30 -19.98 -19.40
N THR A 80 -20.63 -19.82 -20.69
CA THR A 80 -19.66 -19.92 -21.79
C THR A 80 -18.88 -18.61 -22.02
N ASP A 81 -19.28 -17.50 -21.39
CA ASP A 81 -18.54 -16.24 -21.46
C ASP A 81 -17.39 -16.24 -20.46
N GLY A 82 -16.16 -16.31 -20.95
CA GLY A 82 -14.95 -16.26 -20.16
C GLY A 82 -14.74 -17.47 -19.24
N PRO A 83 -14.70 -18.71 -19.75
CA PRO A 83 -14.59 -19.91 -18.94
C PRO A 83 -13.29 -19.95 -18.12
N SER A 84 -12.17 -19.44 -18.62
CA SER A 84 -10.93 -19.37 -17.86
C SER A 84 -10.99 -18.36 -16.72
N VAL A 85 -11.78 -17.30 -16.85
CA VAL A 85 -12.05 -16.33 -15.77
C VAL A 85 -12.94 -16.96 -14.70
N LEU A 86 -13.98 -17.69 -15.11
CA LEU A 86 -14.86 -18.40 -14.18
C LEU A 86 -14.08 -19.43 -13.36
N SER A 87 -13.13 -20.15 -13.99
CA SER A 87 -12.29 -21.15 -13.34
C SER A 87 -11.33 -20.59 -12.27
N LEU A 88 -11.23 -19.29 -12.09
CA LEU A 88 -10.50 -18.71 -10.95
C LEU A 88 -11.07 -19.18 -9.63
N ALA A 89 -12.39 -19.36 -9.53
CA ALA A 89 -13.05 -19.85 -8.31
C ALA A 89 -12.63 -21.28 -7.96
N ASP A 90 -12.39 -22.15 -8.96
CA ASP A 90 -11.96 -23.54 -8.72
C ASP A 90 -10.53 -23.64 -8.16
N ARG A 91 -9.75 -22.59 -8.35
CA ARG A 91 -8.35 -22.48 -7.89
C ARG A 91 -8.18 -21.48 -6.75
N ALA A 92 -9.32 -21.01 -6.19
CA ALA A 92 -9.29 -20.08 -5.08
C ALA A 92 -8.75 -20.76 -3.81
N ASP A 93 -7.84 -20.07 -3.14
CA ASP A 93 -7.21 -20.58 -1.91
C ASP A 93 -7.88 -20.04 -0.64
N HIS A 94 -8.37 -18.82 -0.66
CA HIS A 94 -9.05 -18.14 0.47
C HIS A 94 -8.21 -18.10 1.75
N SER A 95 -6.88 -18.14 1.66
CA SER A 95 -6.02 -18.24 2.84
C SER A 95 -6.18 -17.04 3.79
N TRP A 96 -6.35 -15.84 3.24
CA TRP A 96 -6.58 -14.64 4.04
C TRP A 96 -7.85 -14.73 4.87
N THR A 97 -8.97 -15.06 4.24
CA THR A 97 -10.27 -15.07 4.90
C THR A 97 -10.52 -16.32 5.76
N ARG A 98 -9.76 -17.40 5.53
CA ARG A 98 -9.83 -18.65 6.29
C ARG A 98 -8.95 -18.65 7.53
N HIS A 99 -7.75 -18.07 7.43
CA HIS A 99 -6.75 -18.13 8.50
C HIS A 99 -6.77 -16.92 9.43
N LEU A 100 -7.38 -15.82 9.02
CA LEU A 100 -7.41 -14.58 9.78
C LEU A 100 -8.82 -14.24 10.27
N VAL A 101 -8.88 -13.45 11.32
CA VAL A 101 -10.15 -13.07 11.96
C VAL A 101 -10.76 -11.88 11.24
N PRO A 102 -12.03 -11.95 10.81
CA PRO A 102 -12.73 -10.80 10.23
C PRO A 102 -13.06 -9.75 11.30
N ASP A 103 -13.32 -8.53 10.85
CA ASP A 103 -13.97 -7.52 11.68
C ASP A 103 -15.31 -8.03 12.22
N PRO A 104 -15.60 -7.95 13.53
CA PRO A 104 -16.84 -8.46 14.12
C PRO A 104 -18.11 -7.83 13.55
N GLU A 105 -18.00 -6.63 12.98
CA GLU A 105 -19.12 -5.90 12.40
C GLU A 105 -19.31 -6.15 10.89
N THR A 106 -18.44 -6.98 10.29
CA THR A 106 -18.35 -7.09 8.83
C THR A 106 -19.67 -7.52 8.19
N GLU A 107 -20.36 -8.51 8.74
CA GLU A 107 -21.63 -9.01 8.19
C GLU A 107 -22.77 -8.01 8.44
N ARG A 108 -22.85 -7.46 9.65
CA ARG A 108 -23.89 -6.51 10.02
C ARG A 108 -23.88 -5.24 9.18
N ARG A 109 -22.68 -4.86 8.69
CA ARG A 109 -22.48 -3.62 7.92
C ARG A 109 -22.28 -3.85 6.43
N ALA A 110 -22.54 -5.07 5.94
CA ALA A 110 -22.49 -5.32 4.50
C ALA A 110 -23.37 -4.31 3.74
N PRO A 111 -22.92 -3.81 2.60
CA PRO A 111 -21.75 -4.18 1.79
C PRO A 111 -20.44 -3.49 2.18
N ASN A 112 -20.33 -2.84 3.35
CA ASN A 112 -19.15 -2.19 3.92
C ASN A 112 -18.55 -1.08 3.01
N ARG A 113 -19.40 -0.26 2.41
CA ARG A 113 -19.02 0.85 1.53
C ARG A 113 -18.98 2.22 2.23
N SER A 114 -19.19 2.26 3.54
CA SER A 114 -19.18 3.50 4.32
C SER A 114 -17.95 3.56 5.21
N SER A 115 -17.29 4.72 5.25
CA SER A 115 -16.14 4.95 6.12
C SER A 115 -16.52 4.80 7.58
N ARG A 116 -15.74 4.01 8.32
CA ARG A 116 -15.91 3.77 9.75
C ARG A 116 -14.63 3.32 10.41
N GLU A 117 -14.57 3.41 11.71
CA GLU A 117 -13.49 2.83 12.50
C GLU A 117 -13.68 1.29 12.61
N VAL A 118 -12.59 0.55 12.45
CA VAL A 118 -12.51 -0.90 12.65
C VAL A 118 -11.52 -1.17 13.78
N LYS A 119 -12.02 -1.60 14.93
CA LYS A 119 -11.24 -1.70 16.17
C LYS A 119 -10.58 -3.06 16.37
N SER A 120 -11.02 -4.07 15.65
CA SER A 120 -10.58 -5.45 15.76
C SER A 120 -10.70 -6.16 14.41
N GLY A 121 -10.06 -7.31 14.27
CA GLY A 121 -10.05 -8.10 13.06
C GLY A 121 -8.98 -7.66 12.05
N HIS A 122 -8.62 -8.61 11.17
CA HIS A 122 -7.57 -8.46 10.16
C HIS A 122 -8.10 -7.95 8.84
N PHE A 123 -9.39 -8.11 8.58
CA PHE A 123 -10.02 -7.68 7.34
C PHE A 123 -11.51 -7.37 7.53
N VAL A 124 -12.05 -6.65 6.57
CA VAL A 124 -13.49 -6.41 6.42
C VAL A 124 -13.94 -6.98 5.10
N ARG A 125 -14.98 -7.80 5.06
CA ARG A 125 -15.60 -8.22 3.80
C ARG A 125 -16.24 -7.00 3.15
N VAL A 126 -15.77 -6.64 1.96
CA VAL A 126 -16.23 -5.47 1.23
C VAL A 126 -16.74 -5.91 -0.12
N ARG A 127 -17.99 -5.62 -0.44
CA ARG A 127 -18.50 -5.82 -1.79
C ARG A 127 -18.13 -4.59 -2.64
N PRO A 128 -17.25 -4.71 -3.63
CA PRO A 128 -16.85 -3.60 -4.47
C PRO A 128 -18.03 -2.96 -5.21
N THR A 129 -17.86 -1.76 -5.71
CA THR A 129 -18.82 -1.08 -6.59
C THR A 129 -18.28 -1.13 -8.00
N PRO A 130 -18.87 -1.91 -8.92
CA PRO A 130 -18.38 -2.05 -10.28
C PRO A 130 -18.41 -0.72 -11.04
N LEU A 131 -17.62 -0.61 -12.09
CA LEU A 131 -17.74 0.48 -13.06
C LEU A 131 -18.95 0.23 -13.96
N ARG A 132 -19.60 1.30 -14.37
CA ARG A 132 -20.58 1.25 -15.45
C ARG A 132 -19.87 1.13 -16.80
N ASN A 133 -20.42 0.35 -17.72
CA ASN A 133 -19.86 0.11 -19.06
C ASN A 133 -18.35 -0.21 -19.00
N PRO A 134 -17.93 -1.27 -18.29
CA PRO A 134 -16.52 -1.58 -18.12
C PRO A 134 -15.93 -2.13 -19.43
N ARG A 135 -14.75 -1.60 -19.81
CA ARG A 135 -13.95 -2.11 -20.94
C ARG A 135 -12.50 -2.26 -20.52
N VAL A 136 -11.87 -3.35 -20.95
CA VAL A 136 -10.43 -3.56 -20.77
C VAL A 136 -9.68 -2.56 -21.67
N ALA A 137 -8.86 -1.70 -21.05
CA ALA A 137 -8.03 -0.74 -21.78
C ALA A 137 -6.59 -1.24 -21.96
N LEU A 138 -6.04 -1.89 -20.92
CA LEU A 138 -4.71 -2.50 -20.93
C LEU A 138 -4.75 -3.82 -20.18
N TYR A 139 -3.90 -4.76 -20.54
CA TYR A 139 -3.68 -6.00 -19.81
C TYR A 139 -2.24 -6.51 -20.00
N SER A 140 -1.80 -7.36 -19.09
CA SER A 140 -0.53 -8.07 -19.15
C SER A 140 -0.80 -9.52 -19.54
N ALA A 141 -0.48 -9.92 -20.78
CA ALA A 141 -0.66 -11.28 -21.24
C ALA A 141 0.15 -12.28 -20.40
N ALA A 142 1.36 -11.91 -20.00
CA ALA A 142 2.19 -12.75 -19.12
C ALA A 142 1.54 -12.97 -17.76
N MET A 143 0.92 -11.91 -17.16
CA MET A 143 0.24 -12.06 -15.88
C MET A 143 -1.06 -12.85 -16.00
N ALA A 144 -1.83 -12.65 -17.08
CA ALA A 144 -3.01 -13.47 -17.38
C ALA A 144 -2.64 -14.96 -17.47
N LYS A 145 -1.57 -15.29 -18.19
CA LYS A 145 -1.03 -16.66 -18.30
C LYS A 145 -0.66 -17.23 -16.93
N ASN A 146 0.01 -16.46 -16.06
CA ASN A 146 0.37 -16.89 -14.71
C ASN A 146 -0.87 -17.21 -13.85
N LEU A 147 -1.96 -16.49 -14.08
CA LEU A 147 -3.25 -16.73 -13.44
C LEU A 147 -4.09 -17.81 -14.16
N GLY A 148 -3.60 -18.38 -15.26
CA GLY A 148 -4.32 -19.36 -16.08
C GLY A 148 -5.57 -18.78 -16.74
N ILE A 149 -5.53 -17.49 -17.10
CA ILE A 149 -6.58 -16.80 -17.85
C ILE A 149 -6.16 -16.75 -19.31
N GLU A 150 -7.04 -17.26 -20.19
CA GLU A 150 -6.81 -17.25 -21.64
C GLU A 150 -6.91 -15.82 -22.20
N GLU A 151 -6.05 -15.49 -23.13
CA GLU A 151 -6.01 -14.13 -23.72
C GLU A 151 -7.30 -13.79 -24.48
N SER A 152 -7.94 -14.78 -25.09
CA SER A 152 -9.26 -14.65 -25.70
C SER A 152 -10.33 -14.20 -24.71
N ASP A 153 -10.28 -14.68 -23.46
CA ASP A 153 -11.21 -14.28 -22.41
C ASP A 153 -10.89 -12.88 -21.88
N VAL A 154 -9.60 -12.49 -21.85
CA VAL A 154 -9.24 -11.11 -21.47
C VAL A 154 -9.80 -10.10 -22.46
N THR A 155 -9.72 -10.40 -23.74
CA THR A 155 -10.07 -9.43 -24.82
C THR A 155 -11.52 -9.51 -25.28
N GLY A 156 -12.16 -10.66 -25.14
CA GLY A 156 -13.49 -10.94 -25.69
C GLY A 156 -14.59 -11.15 -24.67
N SER A 157 -14.27 -11.47 -23.41
CA SER A 157 -15.27 -11.79 -22.41
C SER A 157 -15.79 -10.56 -21.67
N SER A 158 -17.10 -10.42 -21.57
CA SER A 158 -17.73 -9.41 -20.73
C SER A 158 -17.51 -9.71 -19.24
N ARG A 159 -17.38 -10.97 -18.86
CA ARG A 159 -17.09 -11.45 -17.50
C ARG A 159 -15.76 -10.93 -16.98
N PHE A 160 -14.71 -10.94 -17.79
CA PHE A 160 -13.41 -10.40 -17.41
C PHE A 160 -13.50 -8.92 -17.05
N ALA A 161 -14.08 -8.12 -17.95
CA ALA A 161 -14.25 -6.69 -17.73
C ALA A 161 -15.13 -6.40 -16.51
N ALA A 162 -16.22 -7.17 -16.32
CA ALA A 162 -17.11 -7.01 -15.17
C ALA A 162 -16.39 -7.33 -13.85
N PHE A 163 -15.78 -8.51 -13.72
CA PHE A 163 -15.11 -8.93 -12.49
C PHE A 163 -13.99 -7.97 -12.10
N PHE A 164 -13.10 -7.65 -13.04
CA PHE A 164 -11.96 -6.76 -12.78
C PHE A 164 -12.33 -5.27 -12.75
N SER A 165 -13.59 -4.93 -12.96
CA SER A 165 -14.15 -3.60 -12.65
C SER A 165 -14.73 -3.50 -11.23
N GLY A 166 -14.96 -4.66 -10.56
CA GLY A 166 -15.51 -4.74 -9.22
C GLY A 166 -16.86 -5.45 -9.11
N ASP A 167 -17.34 -6.11 -10.15
CA ASP A 167 -18.53 -6.97 -10.08
C ASP A 167 -18.17 -8.35 -9.53
N ALA A 168 -18.32 -8.52 -8.21
CA ALA A 168 -18.00 -9.78 -7.55
C ALA A 168 -18.91 -10.95 -7.99
N ASP A 169 -20.10 -10.67 -8.51
CA ASP A 169 -21.02 -11.72 -8.96
C ASP A 169 -20.63 -12.31 -10.31
N ALA A 170 -19.75 -11.63 -11.05
CA ALA A 170 -19.25 -12.14 -12.32
C ALA A 170 -18.43 -13.43 -12.16
N VAL A 171 -17.79 -13.64 -10.98
CA VAL A 171 -17.08 -14.88 -10.62
C VAL A 171 -17.52 -15.33 -9.24
N PRO A 172 -18.65 -16.07 -9.14
CA PRO A 172 -19.16 -16.58 -7.87
C PRO A 172 -18.12 -17.48 -7.18
N GLY A 173 -18.04 -17.39 -5.85
CA GLY A 173 -17.09 -18.18 -5.05
C GLY A 173 -15.78 -17.44 -4.73
N MET A 174 -15.54 -16.26 -5.30
CA MET A 174 -14.39 -15.43 -4.93
C MET A 174 -14.71 -14.57 -3.72
N ASP A 175 -13.83 -14.60 -2.71
CA ASP A 175 -13.91 -13.70 -1.55
C ASP A 175 -13.43 -12.29 -1.90
N THR A 176 -14.09 -11.29 -1.30
CA THR A 176 -13.67 -9.89 -1.47
C THR A 176 -13.48 -9.21 -0.11
N TRP A 177 -12.35 -8.54 0.09
CA TRP A 177 -12.04 -7.91 1.37
C TRP A 177 -11.13 -6.68 1.24
N ALA A 178 -11.15 -5.85 2.27
CA ALA A 178 -10.20 -4.77 2.47
C ALA A 178 -9.54 -4.90 3.85
N THR A 179 -8.34 -4.36 3.97
CA THR A 179 -7.51 -4.46 5.18
C THR A 179 -7.51 -3.15 5.98
N PRO A 180 -7.41 -3.21 7.34
CA PRO A 180 -7.66 -2.07 8.22
C PRO A 180 -6.48 -1.09 8.41
N TYR A 181 -5.37 -1.23 7.68
CA TYR A 181 -4.19 -0.41 7.90
C TYR A 181 -4.45 1.11 7.79
N ALA A 182 -5.30 1.54 6.86
CA ALA A 182 -5.63 2.96 6.68
C ALA A 182 -6.40 3.57 7.87
N LEU A 183 -7.14 2.76 8.62
CA LEU A 183 -7.93 3.25 9.75
C LEU A 183 -7.11 3.64 10.96
N SER A 184 -5.90 3.15 11.06
CA SER A 184 -5.02 3.51 12.17
C SER A 184 -4.77 5.01 12.28
N ILE A 185 -5.02 5.76 11.22
CA ILE A 185 -4.81 7.20 11.12
C ILE A 185 -6.09 8.00 10.98
N MET A 186 -7.26 7.34 10.88
CA MET A 186 -8.52 8.02 10.70
C MET A 186 -8.86 8.88 11.93
N GLY A 187 -9.03 10.17 11.73
CA GLY A 187 -9.29 11.15 12.80
C GLY A 187 -8.13 11.42 13.75
N LYS A 188 -7.01 10.70 13.65
CA LYS A 188 -5.80 10.90 14.43
C LYS A 188 -4.56 10.83 13.55
N ARG A 189 -3.57 11.66 13.86
CA ARG A 189 -2.28 11.60 13.21
C ARG A 189 -1.50 10.41 13.74
N GLN A 190 -1.06 9.50 12.87
CA GLN A 190 -0.22 8.35 13.22
C GLN A 190 1.16 8.54 12.60
N PHE A 191 2.12 8.89 13.43
CA PHE A 191 3.49 9.15 12.97
C PHE A 191 4.26 7.88 12.63
N GLN A 192 3.86 6.75 13.21
CA GLN A 192 4.49 5.45 12.99
C GLN A 192 4.41 4.97 11.54
N ASN A 193 3.39 5.39 10.80
CA ASN A 193 3.25 5.03 9.40
C ASN A 193 4.20 5.83 8.48
N CYS A 194 4.84 6.87 8.99
CA CYS A 194 5.91 7.58 8.30
C CYS A 194 7.25 7.22 8.95
N PRO A 195 8.24 6.68 8.20
CA PRO A 195 9.52 6.26 8.74
C PRO A 195 10.26 7.35 9.53
N PHE A 196 10.02 8.60 9.20
CA PHE A 196 10.66 9.76 9.82
C PHE A 196 9.78 10.46 10.86
N GLY A 197 8.60 9.92 11.19
CA GLY A 197 7.71 10.45 12.21
C GLY A 197 7.06 11.82 11.92
N ASN A 198 7.24 12.36 10.73
CA ASN A 198 6.77 13.68 10.34
C ASN A 198 5.72 13.69 9.21
N GLY A 199 5.38 12.52 8.69
CA GLY A 199 4.37 12.36 7.64
C GLY A 199 3.01 11.94 8.17
N ASN A 200 2.02 11.96 7.28
CA ASN A 200 0.73 11.36 7.50
C ASN A 200 0.74 10.02 6.76
N GLY A 201 0.81 8.91 7.49
CA GLY A 201 0.64 7.59 6.90
C GLY A 201 -0.83 7.42 6.47
N TYR A 202 -1.15 7.84 5.28
CA TYR A 202 -2.46 7.62 4.68
C TYR A 202 -2.37 6.37 3.81
N GLY A 203 -2.93 5.27 4.27
CA GLY A 203 -3.05 4.06 3.47
C GLY A 203 -3.98 4.24 2.28
N ASP A 204 -3.92 3.30 1.33
CA ASP A 204 -4.76 3.28 0.14
C ASP A 204 -6.13 2.66 0.46
N GLY A 205 -7.01 3.44 1.04
CA GLY A 205 -8.34 3.00 1.48
C GLY A 205 -9.29 2.60 0.35
N ARG A 206 -8.88 2.69 -0.92
CA ARG A 206 -9.65 2.32 -2.12
C ARG A 206 -9.21 1.01 -2.75
N ALA A 207 -8.40 0.22 -2.06
CA ALA A 207 -7.96 -1.09 -2.51
C ALA A 207 -8.86 -2.18 -1.91
N VAL A 208 -9.32 -3.10 -2.75
CA VAL A 208 -10.11 -4.27 -2.37
C VAL A 208 -9.51 -5.49 -3.02
N SER A 209 -9.11 -6.48 -2.23
CA SER A 209 -8.68 -7.77 -2.74
C SER A 209 -9.91 -8.56 -3.19
N VAL A 210 -9.82 -9.22 -4.35
CA VAL A 210 -10.92 -9.97 -4.99
C VAL A 210 -10.57 -11.44 -5.17
N GLY A 211 -9.79 -11.95 -4.27
CA GLY A 211 -9.45 -13.36 -4.19
C GLY A 211 -7.96 -13.63 -4.26
N GLU A 212 -7.66 -14.86 -3.91
CA GLU A 212 -6.35 -15.49 -3.99
C GLU A 212 -6.50 -16.77 -4.80
N VAL A 213 -5.62 -16.98 -5.76
CA VAL A 213 -5.67 -18.17 -6.62
C VAL A 213 -4.31 -18.84 -6.68
N ILE A 214 -4.33 -20.17 -6.84
CA ILE A 214 -3.13 -20.92 -7.16
C ILE A 214 -2.94 -20.91 -8.66
N GLY A 215 -1.92 -20.21 -9.10
CA GLY A 215 -1.49 -20.12 -10.49
C GLY A 215 -0.07 -20.63 -10.65
N THR A 216 0.61 -20.16 -11.67
CA THR A 216 1.99 -20.53 -11.99
C THR A 216 2.90 -19.30 -11.98
N LYS A 217 4.18 -19.53 -11.76
CA LYS A 217 5.25 -18.56 -12.02
C LYS A 217 6.22 -19.23 -12.98
N GLU A 218 6.62 -18.55 -14.05
CA GLU A 218 7.72 -19.00 -14.89
C GLU A 218 8.99 -19.06 -14.03
N GLY A 219 9.63 -20.22 -13.97
CA GLY A 219 10.85 -20.41 -13.17
C GLY A 219 12.03 -19.68 -13.79
N ASP A 220 12.83 -19.01 -12.95
CA ASP A 220 14.10 -18.40 -13.34
C ASP A 220 15.19 -19.46 -13.61
N ASP A 221 14.89 -20.74 -13.32
CA ASP A 221 15.84 -21.85 -13.50
C ASP A 221 15.70 -22.44 -14.90
N ALA A 222 16.59 -22.00 -15.79
CA ALA A 222 16.71 -22.53 -17.15
C ALA A 222 17.06 -24.04 -17.20
N SER A 223 17.37 -24.67 -16.07
CA SER A 223 17.66 -26.11 -15.97
C SER A 223 16.40 -26.97 -15.92
N VAL A 224 15.23 -26.40 -15.57
CA VAL A 224 13.94 -27.09 -15.54
C VAL A 224 13.16 -26.74 -16.80
N VAL A 225 13.42 -27.46 -17.85
CA VAL A 225 12.68 -27.34 -19.12
C VAL A 225 11.20 -27.61 -18.86
N GLY A 226 10.37 -26.56 -18.86
CA GLY A 226 8.91 -26.65 -18.77
C GLY A 226 8.30 -26.71 -17.37
N GLY A 227 9.07 -26.47 -16.30
CA GLY A 227 8.58 -26.49 -14.92
C GLY A 227 7.99 -25.17 -14.45
N ALA A 228 6.71 -24.96 -14.65
CA ALA A 228 6.00 -23.86 -13.99
C ALA A 228 5.85 -24.18 -12.49
N VAL A 229 6.41 -23.32 -11.63
CA VAL A 229 6.28 -23.45 -10.17
C VAL A 229 4.89 -22.96 -9.76
N LYS A 230 4.20 -23.71 -8.91
CA LYS A 230 2.93 -23.26 -8.33
C LYS A 230 3.17 -22.03 -7.45
N GLN A 231 2.39 -20.98 -7.66
CA GLN A 231 2.48 -19.73 -6.95
C GLN A 231 1.09 -19.28 -6.52
N ARG A 232 0.94 -18.85 -5.27
CA ARG A 232 -0.25 -18.14 -4.82
C ARG A 232 -0.20 -16.70 -5.31
N TRP A 233 -1.31 -16.24 -5.86
CA TRP A 233 -1.48 -14.88 -6.35
C TRP A 233 -2.71 -14.24 -5.72
N GLU A 234 -2.52 -13.12 -5.05
CA GLU A 234 -3.59 -12.24 -4.57
C GLU A 234 -3.88 -11.18 -5.63
N MET A 235 -5.15 -11.03 -5.98
CA MET A 235 -5.62 -10.02 -6.92
C MET A 235 -6.27 -8.88 -6.14
N GLN A 236 -5.83 -7.65 -6.39
CA GLN A 236 -6.31 -6.48 -5.66
C GLN A 236 -6.72 -5.37 -6.63
N LEU A 237 -7.99 -4.98 -6.57
CA LEU A 237 -8.56 -3.88 -7.33
C LEU A 237 -8.27 -2.53 -6.66
N LYS A 238 -7.79 -1.55 -7.43
CA LYS A 238 -7.60 -0.18 -6.96
C LYS A 238 -8.54 0.76 -7.71
N GLY A 239 -9.50 1.32 -6.99
CA GLY A 239 -10.48 2.28 -7.54
C GLY A 239 -11.88 1.72 -7.77
N CYS A 240 -12.21 0.56 -7.22
CA CYS A 240 -13.51 -0.10 -7.35
C CYS A 240 -14.56 0.39 -6.34
N GLY A 241 -14.50 1.66 -5.94
CA GLY A 241 -15.47 2.29 -5.06
C GLY A 241 -15.06 2.36 -3.59
N PRO A 242 -15.96 2.86 -2.74
CA PRO A 242 -15.66 3.13 -1.35
C PRO A 242 -15.53 1.86 -0.51
N THR A 243 -14.70 1.95 0.52
CA THR A 243 -14.48 0.95 1.57
C THR A 243 -14.60 1.62 2.94
N PRO A 244 -14.61 0.88 4.05
CA PRO A 244 -14.53 1.49 5.37
C PRO A 244 -13.30 2.40 5.56
N PHE A 245 -12.28 2.25 4.72
CA PHE A 245 -10.98 2.89 4.85
C PHE A 245 -10.77 4.11 3.94
N CYS A 246 -11.75 4.48 3.12
CA CYS A 246 -11.66 5.59 2.17
C CYS A 246 -11.69 6.99 2.81
N ARG A 247 -11.82 7.11 4.12
CA ARG A 247 -11.80 8.40 4.84
C ARG A 247 -12.84 9.41 4.31
N GLY A 248 -14.03 8.92 3.93
CA GLY A 248 -15.10 9.72 3.35
C GLY A 248 -14.96 10.03 1.84
N ALA A 249 -13.88 9.54 1.19
CA ALA A 249 -13.71 9.68 -0.25
C ALA A 249 -14.57 8.66 -1.04
N ASP A 250 -14.70 8.88 -2.35
CA ASP A 250 -15.50 8.05 -3.26
C ASP A 250 -14.89 6.69 -3.60
N GLY A 251 -13.64 6.44 -3.22
CA GLY A 251 -12.94 5.19 -3.49
C GLY A 251 -12.64 4.93 -4.98
N ARG A 252 -12.83 5.91 -5.86
CA ARG A 252 -12.56 5.80 -7.29
C ARG A 252 -11.14 6.20 -7.63
N ALA A 253 -10.56 5.56 -8.63
CA ALA A 253 -9.35 5.98 -9.32
C ALA A 253 -9.68 6.55 -10.69
N VAL A 254 -8.79 7.38 -11.22
CA VAL A 254 -8.96 8.03 -12.53
C VAL A 254 -8.00 7.43 -13.56
N LEU A 255 -8.41 7.44 -14.82
CA LEU A 255 -7.69 6.78 -15.91
C LEU A 255 -6.21 7.19 -15.98
N ARG A 256 -5.88 8.49 -15.95
CA ARG A 256 -4.49 8.95 -16.07
C ARG A 256 -3.54 8.38 -15.01
N SER A 257 -4.00 8.30 -13.74
CA SER A 257 -3.18 7.74 -12.67
C SER A 257 -3.09 6.23 -12.74
N SER A 258 -4.17 5.58 -13.20
CA SER A 258 -4.24 4.13 -13.35
C SER A 258 -3.34 3.63 -14.49
N VAL A 259 -3.28 4.36 -15.61
CA VAL A 259 -2.32 4.08 -16.70
C VAL A 259 -0.87 4.18 -16.21
N ARG A 260 -0.54 5.25 -15.44
CA ARG A 260 0.81 5.40 -14.88
C ARG A 260 1.20 4.25 -13.97
N GLU A 261 0.29 3.81 -13.10
CA GLU A 261 0.51 2.70 -12.17
C GLU A 261 0.71 1.38 -12.94
N PHE A 262 -0.15 1.09 -13.91
CA PHE A 262 -0.05 -0.10 -14.74
C PHE A 262 1.29 -0.18 -15.47
N LEU A 263 1.64 0.87 -16.20
CA LEU A 263 2.88 0.91 -16.99
C LEU A 263 4.13 0.85 -16.12
N ALA A 264 4.14 1.57 -14.99
CA ALA A 264 5.31 1.60 -14.12
C ALA A 264 5.54 0.25 -13.43
N SER A 265 4.49 -0.44 -12.97
CA SER A 265 4.64 -1.75 -12.33
C SER A 265 5.20 -2.79 -13.29
N GLU A 266 4.70 -2.86 -14.52
CA GLU A 266 5.21 -3.79 -15.53
C GLU A 266 6.63 -3.38 -16.00
N ALA A 267 6.91 -2.08 -16.17
CA ALA A 267 8.25 -1.62 -16.48
C ALA A 267 9.27 -2.01 -15.41
N MET A 268 8.95 -1.84 -14.13
CA MET A 268 9.82 -2.23 -13.01
C MET A 268 10.09 -3.73 -12.99
N PHE A 269 9.08 -4.55 -13.27
CA PHE A 269 9.27 -5.99 -13.42
C PHE A 269 10.27 -6.32 -14.53
N HIS A 270 10.12 -5.74 -15.71
CA HIS A 270 11.03 -5.98 -16.83
C HIS A 270 12.43 -5.37 -16.62
N LEU A 271 12.56 -4.41 -15.72
CA LEU A 271 13.85 -3.90 -15.27
C LEU A 271 14.51 -4.78 -14.19
N GLY A 272 13.89 -5.90 -13.82
CA GLY A 272 14.39 -6.82 -12.80
C GLY A 272 14.36 -6.23 -11.38
N VAL A 273 13.35 -5.43 -11.07
CA VAL A 273 13.08 -4.91 -9.73
C VAL A 273 11.84 -5.61 -9.17
N ASP A 274 11.96 -6.16 -7.96
CA ASP A 274 10.83 -6.79 -7.31
C ASP A 274 9.67 -5.81 -7.13
N THR A 275 8.51 -6.18 -7.66
CA THR A 275 7.32 -5.33 -7.70
C THR A 275 6.04 -6.16 -7.72
N THR A 276 4.94 -5.55 -7.29
CA THR A 276 3.62 -6.04 -7.65
C THR A 276 3.43 -5.90 -9.16
N ARG A 277 2.70 -6.82 -9.76
CA ARG A 277 2.37 -6.82 -11.20
C ARG A 277 1.03 -6.15 -11.44
N ALA A 278 0.78 -5.77 -12.67
CA ALA A 278 -0.54 -5.34 -13.12
C ALA A 278 -1.12 -6.39 -14.07
N LEU A 279 -2.34 -6.88 -13.77
CA LEU A 279 -3.06 -7.78 -14.68
C LEU A 279 -3.82 -6.99 -15.73
N SER A 280 -4.64 -6.04 -15.27
CA SER A 280 -5.54 -5.30 -16.13
C SER A 280 -5.76 -3.87 -15.67
N LEU A 281 -6.15 -3.04 -16.62
CA LEU A 281 -6.74 -1.73 -16.41
C LEU A 281 -8.07 -1.70 -17.13
N VAL A 282 -9.16 -1.59 -16.35
CA VAL A 282 -10.52 -1.50 -16.85
C VAL A 282 -10.99 -0.06 -16.73
N VAL A 283 -11.55 0.48 -17.79
CA VAL A 283 -12.07 1.86 -17.88
C VAL A 283 -13.58 1.85 -17.98
N SER A 284 -14.23 2.89 -17.45
CA SER A 284 -15.67 3.12 -17.59
C SER A 284 -15.92 3.91 -18.87
N GLU A 285 -16.51 3.27 -19.90
CA GLU A 285 -16.83 3.96 -21.16
C GLU A 285 -18.10 4.81 -21.08
N PRO A 286 -18.19 5.89 -21.84
CA PRO A 286 -19.41 6.71 -21.89
C PRO A 286 -20.67 5.93 -22.40
N PRO A 287 -21.84 6.17 -21.80
CA PRO A 287 -22.11 6.95 -20.60
C PRO A 287 -21.71 6.18 -19.33
N GLY A 288 -20.55 6.55 -18.77
CA GLY A 288 -19.87 5.80 -17.70
C GLY A 288 -19.69 6.59 -16.41
N ASP A 289 -18.84 6.06 -15.56
CA ASP A 289 -18.49 6.69 -14.31
C ASP A 289 -17.41 7.75 -14.51
N VAL A 290 -17.67 8.93 -14.00
CA VAL A 290 -16.73 10.04 -13.96
C VAL A 290 -16.68 10.64 -12.57
N VAL A 291 -15.55 11.25 -12.23
CA VAL A 291 -15.36 11.95 -10.96
C VAL A 291 -14.68 13.29 -11.19
N ARG A 292 -14.92 14.24 -10.28
CA ARG A 292 -14.23 15.51 -10.31
C ARG A 292 -12.96 15.42 -9.49
N ARG A 293 -11.83 15.87 -10.07
CA ARG A 293 -10.53 15.87 -9.40
C ARG A 293 -9.85 17.22 -9.57
N PRO A 294 -9.07 17.64 -8.57
CA PRO A 294 -8.23 18.82 -8.68
C PRO A 294 -7.23 18.69 -9.83
N TRP A 295 -7.14 19.74 -10.62
CA TRP A 295 -6.16 19.87 -11.68
C TRP A 295 -5.31 21.11 -11.45
N TYR A 296 -4.01 20.94 -11.43
CA TYR A 296 -3.07 22.03 -11.34
C TYR A 296 -2.41 22.26 -12.69
N ASP A 297 -2.69 23.42 -13.29
CA ASP A 297 -2.01 23.90 -14.46
C ASP A 297 -1.32 25.23 -14.10
N PRO A 298 0.01 25.31 -14.13
CA PRO A 298 0.73 26.55 -13.83
C PRO A 298 0.31 27.73 -14.72
N ALA A 299 -0.12 27.46 -15.97
CA ALA A 299 -0.57 28.48 -16.90
C ALA A 299 -1.96 29.04 -16.58
N THR A 300 -2.82 28.23 -15.94
CA THR A 300 -4.21 28.59 -15.60
C THR A 300 -4.42 28.86 -14.12
N ALA A 301 -3.42 28.63 -13.27
CA ALA A 301 -3.48 28.90 -11.84
C ALA A 301 -3.65 30.40 -11.58
N THR A 302 -4.87 30.82 -11.22
CA THR A 302 -5.25 32.23 -11.08
C THR A 302 -5.20 32.73 -9.64
N LYS A 303 -5.11 31.85 -8.65
CA LYS A 303 -5.07 32.27 -7.24
C LYS A 303 -3.79 33.04 -6.93
N PRO A 304 -3.87 34.32 -6.57
CA PRO A 304 -2.70 35.06 -6.12
C PRO A 304 -2.14 34.41 -4.85
N THR A 305 -0.83 34.34 -4.74
CA THR A 305 -0.18 33.95 -3.49
C THR A 305 -0.61 34.93 -2.40
N PRO A 306 -1.10 34.45 -1.23
CA PRO A 306 -1.46 35.36 -0.14
C PRO A 306 -0.29 36.26 0.19
N LYS A 307 -0.50 37.58 0.14
CA LYS A 307 0.51 38.53 0.63
C LYS A 307 0.48 38.47 2.14
N ILE A 308 1.50 37.91 2.73
CA ILE A 308 1.76 37.90 4.17
C ILE A 308 3.06 38.61 4.39
N GLU A 309 3.04 39.67 5.21
CA GLU A 309 4.19 40.50 5.56
C GLU A 309 4.49 40.40 7.06
N MET A 310 5.60 40.96 7.51
CA MET A 310 6.07 40.84 8.90
C MET A 310 5.10 41.45 9.92
N ASP A 311 4.34 42.46 9.51
CA ASP A 311 3.35 43.19 10.31
C ASP A 311 1.95 42.59 10.23
N ASP A 312 1.76 41.46 9.51
CA ASP A 312 0.46 40.81 9.40
C ASP A 312 -0.09 40.50 10.80
N PRO A 313 -1.30 40.98 11.14
CA PRO A 313 -1.90 40.75 12.46
C PRO A 313 -2.01 39.28 12.85
N ARG A 314 -2.12 38.41 11.87
CA ARG A 314 -2.18 36.95 12.06
C ARG A 314 -0.84 36.40 12.60
N LEU A 315 0.26 37.09 12.34
CA LEU A 315 1.62 36.74 12.78
C LEU A 315 2.02 37.41 14.11
N ALA A 316 1.23 38.32 14.66
CA ALA A 316 1.60 39.16 15.78
C ALA A 316 2.14 38.39 17.00
N ARG A 317 1.66 37.18 17.25
CA ARG A 317 2.05 36.30 18.38
C ARG A 317 3.33 35.49 18.19
N PHE A 318 3.92 35.54 16.99
CA PHE A 318 5.11 34.73 16.68
C PHE A 318 6.38 35.61 16.77
N PRO A 319 7.52 35.03 17.20
CA PRO A 319 8.82 35.67 17.09
C PRO A 319 9.17 35.96 15.63
N ASP A 320 9.97 36.99 15.37
CA ASP A 320 10.30 37.44 14.04
C ASP A 320 10.98 36.38 13.16
N GLU A 321 11.76 35.48 13.75
CA GLU A 321 12.35 34.35 13.01
C GLU A 321 11.27 33.39 12.51
N VAL A 322 10.28 33.08 13.34
CA VAL A 322 9.15 32.22 12.97
C VAL A 322 8.28 32.91 11.92
N LYS A 323 8.08 34.24 12.04
CA LYS A 323 7.36 35.03 11.02
C LYS A 323 8.05 34.91 9.65
N ARG A 324 9.39 35.12 9.61
CA ARG A 324 10.16 34.96 8.36
C ARG A 324 10.02 33.57 7.75
N GLN A 325 10.08 32.51 8.56
CA GLN A 325 9.87 31.14 8.10
C GLN A 325 8.47 30.91 7.53
N ILE A 326 7.43 31.39 8.22
CA ILE A 326 6.04 31.28 7.74
C ILE A 326 5.86 32.03 6.41
N ILE A 327 6.40 33.24 6.31
CA ILE A 327 6.35 34.06 5.08
C ILE A 327 7.05 33.33 3.93
N ALA A 328 8.27 32.84 4.17
CA ALA A 328 9.02 32.10 3.17
C ALA A 328 8.30 30.83 2.70
N GLN A 329 7.76 30.04 3.63
CA GLN A 329 6.96 28.86 3.32
C GLN A 329 5.70 29.22 2.50
N THR A 330 4.99 30.29 2.87
CA THR A 330 3.79 30.74 2.16
C THR A 330 4.11 31.22 0.75
N ARG A 331 5.24 31.94 0.57
CA ARG A 331 5.69 32.39 -0.76
C ARG A 331 6.13 31.24 -1.65
N ASN A 332 6.74 30.21 -1.07
CA ASN A 332 7.22 29.02 -1.78
C ASN A 332 6.17 27.90 -1.87
N ALA A 333 5.03 28.04 -1.16
CA ALA A 333 3.98 27.04 -1.22
C ALA A 333 3.48 26.90 -2.66
N LYS A 334 3.48 25.67 -3.17
CA LYS A 334 2.82 25.39 -4.44
C LYS A 334 1.34 25.73 -4.29
N ARG A 335 0.80 26.40 -5.30
CA ARG A 335 -0.61 26.79 -5.30
C ARG A 335 -1.47 25.54 -5.29
N ASP A 336 -2.52 25.54 -4.46
CA ASP A 336 -3.53 24.52 -4.54
C ASP A 336 -4.21 24.54 -5.91
N PRO A 337 -4.62 23.38 -6.44
CA PRO A 337 -5.42 23.34 -7.66
C PRO A 337 -6.68 24.16 -7.47
N ASP A 338 -6.90 25.14 -8.30
CA ASP A 338 -8.10 26.00 -8.28
C ASP A 338 -9.13 25.57 -9.33
N VAL A 339 -8.79 24.58 -10.13
CA VAL A 339 -9.63 24.00 -11.18
C VAL A 339 -9.98 22.57 -10.86
N MET A 340 -11.26 22.24 -10.97
CA MET A 340 -11.76 20.87 -10.85
C MET A 340 -12.16 20.38 -12.24
N ILE A 341 -11.49 19.37 -12.74
CA ILE A 341 -11.82 18.73 -14.01
C ILE A 341 -12.59 17.44 -13.81
N VAL A 342 -13.38 17.06 -14.81
CA VAL A 342 -14.05 15.77 -14.87
C VAL A 342 -13.11 14.75 -15.48
N GLU A 343 -12.90 13.64 -14.78
CA GLU A 343 -12.03 12.56 -15.22
C GLU A 343 -12.77 11.22 -15.23
N THR A 344 -12.50 10.41 -16.24
CA THR A 344 -13.04 9.06 -16.39
C THR A 344 -12.50 8.14 -15.28
N CYS A 345 -13.39 7.36 -14.68
CA CYS A 345 -13.02 6.35 -13.70
C CYS A 345 -12.35 5.13 -14.36
N ALA A 346 -11.39 4.57 -13.66
CA ALA A 346 -10.73 3.32 -14.04
C ALA A 346 -10.38 2.49 -12.81
N VAL A 347 -10.24 1.18 -13.01
CA VAL A 347 -9.79 0.23 -11.99
C VAL A 347 -8.54 -0.49 -12.48
N THR A 348 -7.47 -0.44 -11.70
CA THR A 348 -6.27 -1.23 -11.95
C THR A 348 -6.31 -2.49 -11.09
N THR A 349 -6.11 -3.66 -11.70
CA THR A 349 -5.91 -4.91 -10.99
C THR A 349 -4.43 -5.12 -10.73
N ARG A 350 -4.03 -5.01 -9.46
CA ARG A 350 -2.68 -5.35 -8.99
C ARG A 350 -2.63 -6.82 -8.62
N VAL A 351 -1.51 -7.47 -8.86
CA VAL A 351 -1.30 -8.89 -8.54
C VAL A 351 0.05 -9.07 -7.85
N ALA A 352 0.05 -9.79 -6.75
CA ALA A 352 1.25 -10.14 -6.00
C ALA A 352 1.03 -11.47 -5.27
N PRO A 353 2.09 -12.16 -4.80
CA PRO A 353 1.92 -13.28 -3.88
C PRO A 353 1.14 -12.89 -2.63
N SER A 354 1.34 -11.68 -2.11
CA SER A 354 0.57 -11.08 -1.01
C SER A 354 0.71 -9.56 -1.03
N PHE A 355 -0.26 -8.87 -0.43
CA PHE A 355 -0.21 -7.43 -0.18
C PHE A 355 0.01 -7.10 1.30
N THR A 356 0.64 -8.00 2.06
CA THR A 356 0.97 -7.76 3.46
C THR A 356 2.01 -6.65 3.59
N ARG A 357 1.65 -5.59 4.30
CA ARG A 357 2.46 -4.37 4.44
C ARG A 357 3.09 -4.30 5.83
N VAL A 358 4.17 -3.56 5.95
CA VAL A 358 4.74 -3.16 7.26
C VAL A 358 3.65 -2.51 8.13
N GLY A 359 2.83 -1.62 7.54
CA GLY A 359 1.73 -0.97 8.24
C GLY A 359 0.65 -1.90 8.79
N HIS A 360 0.45 -3.10 8.21
CA HIS A 360 -0.44 -4.11 8.79
C HIS A 360 0.13 -4.61 10.13
N VAL A 361 1.39 -5.06 10.14
CA VAL A 361 2.03 -5.59 11.34
C VAL A 361 2.09 -4.52 12.42
N ASP A 362 2.51 -3.30 12.08
CA ASP A 362 2.56 -2.15 12.99
C ASP A 362 1.18 -1.82 13.61
N LEU A 363 0.10 -1.89 12.82
CA LEU A 363 -1.26 -1.66 13.35
C LEU A 363 -1.60 -2.68 14.44
N PHE A 364 -1.34 -3.96 14.22
CA PHE A 364 -1.63 -5.02 15.19
C PHE A 364 -0.69 -4.93 16.40
N ALA A 365 0.59 -4.58 16.21
CA ALA A 365 1.54 -4.34 17.29
C ALA A 365 1.06 -3.20 18.21
N ARG A 366 0.61 -2.08 17.64
CA ARG A 366 0.05 -0.97 18.42
C ARG A 366 -1.22 -1.35 19.17
N ARG A 367 -2.11 -2.16 18.55
CA ARG A 367 -3.31 -2.67 19.22
C ARG A 367 -2.95 -3.60 20.38
N ALA A 368 -2.01 -4.51 20.17
CA ALA A 368 -1.50 -5.44 21.18
C ALA A 368 -0.85 -4.69 22.36
N SER A 369 0.03 -3.75 22.07
CA SER A 369 0.69 -2.92 23.08
C SER A 369 -0.32 -2.11 23.93
N ALA A 370 -1.39 -1.62 23.30
CA ALA A 370 -2.41 -0.85 24.01
C ALA A 370 -3.33 -1.71 24.89
N ARG A 371 -3.49 -3.01 24.62
CA ARG A 371 -4.42 -3.90 25.32
C ARG A 371 -3.74 -4.96 26.20
N GLY A 372 -2.43 -5.13 26.06
CA GLY A 372 -1.62 -6.06 26.85
C GLY A 372 -1.51 -7.48 26.26
N PRO A 373 -0.62 -8.31 26.83
CA PRO A 373 -0.21 -9.60 26.26
C PRO A 373 -1.31 -10.66 26.22
N ASP A 374 -2.27 -10.62 27.14
CA ASP A 374 -3.35 -11.62 27.22
C ASP A 374 -4.61 -11.21 26.45
N SER A 375 -4.50 -10.22 25.57
CA SER A 375 -5.62 -9.70 24.81
C SER A 375 -5.79 -10.38 23.45
N ASP A 376 -7.01 -10.37 22.91
CA ASP A 376 -7.29 -10.76 21.53
C ASP A 376 -6.42 -10.00 20.51
N ALA A 377 -6.03 -8.77 20.84
CA ALA A 377 -5.18 -7.97 19.99
C ALA A 377 -3.76 -8.54 19.88
N HIS A 378 -3.23 -9.11 20.97
CA HIS A 378 -1.94 -9.80 20.95
C HIS A 378 -2.01 -11.10 20.13
N ALA A 379 -3.09 -11.87 20.29
CA ALA A 379 -3.34 -13.05 19.47
C ALA A 379 -3.44 -12.68 17.97
N GLN A 380 -4.15 -11.58 17.64
CA GLN A 380 -4.24 -11.10 16.26
C GLN A 380 -2.88 -10.65 15.70
N LEU A 381 -2.00 -10.05 16.50
CA LEU A 381 -0.63 -9.76 16.06
C LEU A 381 0.12 -11.04 15.71
N ALA A 382 0.09 -12.04 16.59
CA ALA A 382 0.75 -13.32 16.37
C ALA A 382 0.24 -14.01 15.09
N GLN A 383 -1.07 -14.04 14.89
CA GLN A 383 -1.70 -14.56 13.67
C GLN A 383 -1.24 -13.78 12.43
N MET A 384 -1.17 -12.44 12.49
CA MET A 384 -0.73 -11.61 11.37
C MET A 384 0.72 -11.90 10.97
N VAL A 385 1.64 -12.04 11.94
CA VAL A 385 3.05 -12.35 11.67
C VAL A 385 3.19 -13.76 11.07
N ARG A 386 2.50 -14.75 11.64
CA ARG A 386 2.51 -16.13 11.09
C ARG A 386 1.94 -16.18 9.68
N HIS A 387 0.82 -15.49 9.44
CA HIS A 387 0.21 -15.43 8.12
C HIS A 387 1.13 -14.71 7.12
N ALA A 388 1.80 -13.64 7.53
CA ALA A 388 2.78 -12.96 6.71
C ALA A 388 3.97 -13.88 6.34
N ALA A 389 4.47 -14.66 7.29
CA ALA A 389 5.50 -15.66 7.03
C ALA A 389 5.00 -16.75 6.05
N PHE A 390 3.81 -17.28 6.28
CA PHE A 390 3.19 -18.27 5.39
C PHE A 390 3.03 -17.79 3.95
N ARG A 391 2.65 -16.53 3.78
CA ARG A 391 2.38 -15.96 2.47
C ARG A 391 3.65 -15.57 1.71
N GLU A 392 4.63 -15.04 2.41
CA GLU A 392 5.79 -14.41 1.79
C GLU A 392 7.07 -15.27 1.87
N PHE A 393 7.17 -16.11 2.89
CA PHE A 393 8.35 -16.93 3.16
C PHE A 393 7.92 -18.31 3.68
N PRO A 394 7.20 -19.11 2.86
CA PRO A 394 6.64 -20.40 3.31
C PRO A 394 7.70 -21.38 3.79
N ASP A 395 8.91 -21.33 3.23
CA ASP A 395 10.08 -22.09 3.65
C ASP A 395 10.41 -21.91 5.13
N LEU A 396 10.17 -20.74 5.70
CA LEU A 396 10.40 -20.50 7.14
C LEU A 396 9.47 -21.33 8.03
N LEU A 397 8.25 -21.62 7.58
CA LEU A 397 7.32 -22.45 8.34
C LEU A 397 7.73 -23.93 8.24
N GLU A 398 8.24 -24.37 7.11
CA GLU A 398 8.75 -25.72 6.90
C GLU A 398 10.00 -25.95 7.77
N GLU A 399 10.98 -25.05 7.72
CA GLU A 399 12.19 -25.09 8.58
C GLU A 399 11.83 -25.09 10.08
N TYR A 400 10.81 -24.30 10.46
CA TYR A 400 10.36 -24.27 11.85
C TYR A 400 9.66 -25.57 12.26
N ALA A 401 8.81 -26.14 11.40
CA ALA A 401 8.12 -27.39 11.67
C ALA A 401 9.11 -28.56 11.82
N GLU A 402 10.15 -28.62 11.01
CA GLU A 402 11.20 -29.64 11.09
C GLU A 402 12.06 -29.51 12.36
N SER A 403 12.25 -28.28 12.85
CA SER A 403 13.04 -28.01 14.05
C SER A 403 12.26 -28.16 15.36
N SER A 404 10.94 -28.23 15.30
CA SER A 404 10.06 -28.36 16.47
C SER A 404 9.80 -29.82 16.79
N SER A 405 9.95 -30.21 18.07
CA SER A 405 9.55 -31.53 18.57
C SER A 405 8.04 -31.72 18.69
N GLU A 406 7.25 -30.72 18.42
CA GLU A 406 5.78 -30.78 18.43
C GLU A 406 5.26 -31.10 17.01
N PRO A 407 4.25 -32.00 16.89
CA PRO A 407 3.60 -32.22 15.61
C PRO A 407 3.02 -30.91 15.07
N PRO A 408 2.99 -30.69 13.75
CA PRO A 408 2.41 -29.48 13.17
C PRO A 408 0.93 -29.40 13.55
N ARG A 409 0.65 -28.64 14.59
CA ARG A 409 -0.71 -28.12 14.85
C ARG A 409 -1.08 -27.23 13.68
N ASP A 410 -2.34 -27.13 13.40
CA ASP A 410 -2.83 -26.22 12.35
C ASP A 410 -2.15 -24.85 12.55
N ALA A 411 -1.15 -24.58 11.72
CA ALA A 411 -0.26 -23.43 11.89
C ALA A 411 -1.02 -22.10 11.94
N HIS A 412 -2.29 -22.11 11.54
CA HIS A 412 -3.16 -20.96 11.46
C HIS A 412 -4.09 -20.80 12.67
N ALA A 413 -4.34 -21.88 13.44
CA ALA A 413 -5.16 -21.82 14.64
C ALA A 413 -4.41 -21.31 15.88
N GLU A 414 -3.08 -21.23 15.82
CA GLU A 414 -2.29 -20.81 16.96
C GLU A 414 -2.35 -19.28 17.19
N THR A 415 -2.61 -18.93 18.44
CA THR A 415 -2.68 -17.54 18.93
C THR A 415 -1.33 -16.98 19.35
N THR A 416 -0.23 -17.77 19.20
CA THR A 416 1.15 -17.38 19.55
C THR A 416 2.04 -17.43 18.33
N CYS A 417 3.07 -16.59 18.28
CA CYS A 417 4.12 -16.63 17.27
C CYS A 417 5.45 -16.98 17.95
N PRO A 418 6.10 -18.10 17.60
CA PRO A 418 7.37 -18.46 18.18
C PRO A 418 8.44 -17.39 17.94
N PRO A 419 9.26 -17.03 18.94
CA PRO A 419 10.30 -16.00 18.78
C PRO A 419 11.31 -16.29 17.66
N LEU A 420 11.62 -17.56 17.41
CA LEU A 420 12.53 -17.97 16.33
C LEU A 420 11.92 -17.67 14.95
N LEU A 421 10.63 -17.99 14.75
CA LEU A 421 9.92 -17.69 13.52
C LEU A 421 9.83 -16.18 13.30
N ALA A 422 9.46 -15.41 14.34
CA ALA A 422 9.40 -13.95 14.25
C ALA A 422 10.77 -13.35 13.89
N SER A 423 11.85 -13.84 14.51
CA SER A 423 13.21 -13.38 14.21
C SER A 423 13.66 -13.74 12.79
N ALA A 424 13.32 -14.93 12.30
CA ALA A 424 13.60 -15.34 10.93
C ALA A 424 12.82 -14.51 9.92
N PHE A 425 11.52 -14.27 10.17
CA PHE A 425 10.67 -13.40 9.36
C PHE A 425 11.25 -11.98 9.27
N LEU A 426 11.67 -11.38 10.38
CA LEU A 426 12.29 -10.05 10.38
C LEU A 426 13.59 -10.02 9.56
N ARG A 427 14.46 -11.02 9.70
CA ARG A 427 15.70 -11.09 8.89
C ARG A 427 15.42 -11.15 7.40
N ARG A 428 14.46 -12.00 6.98
CA ARG A 428 14.07 -12.14 5.57
C ARG A 428 13.44 -10.87 5.04
N SER A 429 12.54 -10.25 5.81
CA SER A 429 11.91 -8.98 5.44
C SER A 429 12.93 -7.84 5.30
N GLY A 430 13.88 -7.74 6.23
CA GLY A 430 14.95 -6.74 6.16
C GLY A 430 15.82 -6.89 4.92
N ALA A 431 16.23 -8.13 4.60
CA ALA A 431 16.98 -8.42 3.38
C ALA A 431 16.20 -8.08 2.12
N ALA A 432 14.91 -8.42 2.07
CA ALA A 432 14.06 -8.14 0.92
C ALA A 432 13.83 -6.63 0.71
N ILE A 433 13.58 -5.86 1.78
CA ILE A 433 13.44 -4.40 1.71
C ILE A 433 14.75 -3.76 1.24
N ALA A 434 15.90 -4.24 1.70
CA ALA A 434 17.20 -3.75 1.26
C ALA A 434 17.44 -4.04 -0.23
N ALA A 435 17.12 -5.24 -0.70
CA ALA A 435 17.25 -5.63 -2.11
C ALA A 435 16.34 -4.77 -3.02
N MET A 436 15.09 -4.52 -2.61
CA MET A 436 14.17 -3.65 -3.34
C MET A 436 14.73 -2.22 -3.47
N THR A 437 15.20 -1.63 -2.37
CA THR A 437 15.76 -0.26 -2.41
C THR A 437 17.03 -0.18 -3.24
N ALA A 438 17.88 -1.19 -3.21
CA ALA A 438 19.05 -1.29 -4.10
C ALA A 438 18.61 -1.37 -5.57
N GLY A 439 17.56 -2.14 -5.87
CA GLY A 439 16.94 -2.20 -7.19
C GLY A 439 16.47 -0.83 -7.67
N TRP A 440 15.82 -0.03 -6.81
CA TRP A 440 15.39 1.33 -7.15
C TRP A 440 16.56 2.24 -7.51
N LEU A 441 17.63 2.19 -6.70
CA LEU A 441 18.84 2.99 -6.99
C LEU A 441 19.46 2.57 -8.32
N ARG A 442 19.49 1.28 -8.62
CA ARG A 442 20.06 0.75 -9.88
C ARG A 442 19.34 1.28 -11.12
N VAL A 443 18.02 1.46 -11.06
CA VAL A 443 17.21 1.87 -12.22
C VAL A 443 16.83 3.36 -12.20
N GLY A 444 17.34 4.16 -11.25
CA GLY A 444 17.03 5.58 -11.14
C GLY A 444 15.58 5.87 -10.70
N PHE A 445 14.91 4.91 -10.05
CA PHE A 445 13.54 5.06 -9.59
C PHE A 445 13.46 5.76 -8.22
N CYS A 446 12.59 6.75 -8.10
CA CYS A 446 12.27 7.42 -6.85
C CYS A 446 10.82 7.15 -6.46
N GLN A 447 10.63 6.41 -5.35
CA GLN A 447 9.33 6.20 -4.72
C GLN A 447 9.05 7.37 -3.77
N GLY A 448 8.17 8.28 -4.20
CA GLY A 448 7.94 9.56 -3.52
C GLY A 448 7.08 9.47 -2.25
N ASN A 449 6.63 8.27 -1.83
CA ASN A 449 5.79 8.08 -0.64
C ASN A 449 6.07 6.73 0.03
N PHE A 450 7.34 6.49 0.36
CA PHE A 450 7.81 5.21 0.91
C PHE A 450 7.62 5.13 2.44
N ASN A 451 6.38 5.17 2.88
CA ASN A 451 5.99 4.93 4.27
C ASN A 451 5.58 3.45 4.51
N ALA A 452 5.30 3.10 5.77
CA ALA A 452 4.97 1.73 6.17
C ALA A 452 3.72 1.15 5.46
N ASP A 453 2.78 1.99 5.04
CA ASP A 453 1.61 1.56 4.28
C ASP A 453 1.92 1.26 2.80
N ASN A 454 3.07 1.72 2.30
CA ASN A 454 3.55 1.51 0.94
C ASN A 454 4.82 0.64 0.88
N CYS A 455 5.12 -0.07 1.97
CA CYS A 455 6.22 -1.01 2.09
C CYS A 455 5.66 -2.41 2.35
N LEU A 456 5.79 -3.32 1.38
CA LEU A 456 5.47 -4.73 1.57
C LEU A 456 6.56 -5.39 2.40
N VAL A 457 6.17 -6.31 3.30
CA VAL A 457 7.12 -7.03 4.17
C VAL A 457 8.11 -7.88 3.38
N ALA A 458 7.74 -8.29 2.17
CA ALA A 458 8.60 -9.05 1.25
C ALA A 458 9.40 -8.18 0.28
N GLY A 459 9.50 -6.85 0.51
CA GLY A 459 10.36 -5.99 -0.27
C GLY A 459 9.99 -5.89 -1.76
N ARG A 460 8.68 -5.88 -2.09
CA ARG A 460 8.21 -5.61 -3.45
C ARG A 460 7.69 -4.18 -3.56
N THR A 461 8.04 -3.50 -4.64
CA THR A 461 7.47 -2.17 -4.95
C THR A 461 5.97 -2.29 -5.15
N MET A 462 5.17 -1.54 -4.40
CA MET A 462 3.73 -1.71 -4.40
C MET A 462 2.97 -0.50 -4.93
N ASP A 463 3.35 0.70 -4.55
CA ASP A 463 2.59 1.91 -4.84
C ASP A 463 3.32 2.80 -5.85
N TYR A 464 2.60 3.13 -6.92
CA TYR A 464 3.05 4.01 -7.99
C TYR A 464 2.24 5.31 -8.02
N GLY A 465 2.00 5.88 -6.84
CA GLY A 465 1.40 7.19 -6.67
C GLY A 465 2.37 8.29 -7.08
N PRO A 466 3.00 9.02 -6.15
CA PRO A 466 4.01 10.02 -6.48
C PRO A 466 5.39 9.35 -6.70
N PHE A 467 5.67 8.91 -7.92
CA PHE A 467 6.95 8.31 -8.31
C PHE A 467 7.56 9.03 -9.52
N GLY A 468 8.81 8.74 -9.81
CA GLY A 468 9.48 9.15 -11.05
C GLY A 468 10.80 8.44 -11.27
N PHE A 469 11.24 8.42 -12.53
CA PHE A 469 12.60 8.08 -12.89
C PHE A 469 13.41 9.36 -13.11
N MET A 470 14.69 9.33 -12.78
CA MET A 470 15.59 10.46 -13.01
C MET A 470 16.01 10.50 -14.46
N ASP A 471 15.97 11.70 -15.06
CA ASP A 471 16.57 11.93 -16.39
C ASP A 471 18.08 12.22 -16.30
N ALA A 472 18.50 12.84 -15.21
CA ALA A 472 19.89 13.09 -14.86
C ALA A 472 20.11 12.78 -13.38
N TYR A 473 21.33 12.40 -13.02
CA TYR A 473 21.64 12.07 -11.63
C TYR A 473 21.44 13.28 -10.71
N ASP A 474 20.49 13.13 -9.80
CA ASP A 474 20.20 14.10 -8.74
C ASP A 474 19.91 13.33 -7.44
N PRO A 475 20.81 13.36 -6.45
CA PRO A 475 20.60 12.64 -5.19
C PRO A 475 19.41 13.15 -4.38
N LEU A 476 18.97 14.40 -4.61
CA LEU A 476 17.82 15.02 -3.95
C LEU A 476 16.55 14.98 -4.80
N PHE A 477 16.58 14.30 -5.95
CA PHE A 477 15.39 14.10 -6.77
C PHE A 477 14.24 13.52 -5.93
N ALA A 478 13.15 14.27 -5.81
CA ALA A 478 11.99 13.91 -5.00
C ALA A 478 10.69 14.19 -5.74
N LYS A 479 9.73 13.27 -5.66
CA LYS A 479 8.39 13.41 -6.28
C LYS A 479 7.29 13.76 -5.28
N TRP A 480 7.53 13.58 -4.00
CA TRP A 480 6.59 13.99 -2.97
C TRP A 480 6.72 15.47 -2.67
N THR A 481 5.62 16.20 -2.80
CA THR A 481 5.62 17.67 -2.66
C THR A 481 5.32 18.17 -1.25
N GLY A 482 4.93 17.29 -0.34
CA GLY A 482 4.44 17.67 0.98
C GLY A 482 5.32 17.30 2.17
N SER A 483 6.39 16.54 1.99
CA SER A 483 7.11 15.91 3.10
C SER A 483 8.62 16.16 3.15
N GLY A 484 9.18 17.02 2.31
CA GLY A 484 10.62 17.29 2.29
C GLY A 484 11.44 16.16 1.66
N GLU A 485 12.74 16.09 2.03
CA GLU A 485 13.74 15.30 1.33
C GLU A 485 13.88 13.85 1.76
N HIS A 486 13.15 13.41 2.79
CA HIS A 486 13.32 12.06 3.36
C HIS A 486 12.94 10.92 2.40
N PHE A 487 12.16 11.21 1.36
CA PHE A 487 11.90 10.27 0.26
C PHE A 487 12.66 10.64 -1.03
N ALA A 488 13.67 11.51 -0.95
CA ALA A 488 14.51 11.78 -2.09
C ALA A 488 15.31 10.54 -2.51
N PHE A 489 15.77 10.51 -3.73
CA PHE A 489 16.40 9.36 -4.36
C PHE A 489 17.50 8.72 -3.51
N ALA A 490 18.49 9.50 -3.07
CA ALA A 490 19.61 8.98 -2.26
C ALA A 490 19.20 8.64 -0.81
N ASN A 491 18.04 9.11 -0.33
CA ASN A 491 17.54 8.84 1.01
C ASN A 491 16.65 7.57 1.08
N GLN A 492 16.37 6.93 -0.03
CA GLN A 492 15.50 5.74 -0.07
C GLN A 492 16.03 4.57 0.76
N PRO A 493 17.36 4.27 0.85
CA PRO A 493 17.88 3.26 1.76
C PRO A 493 17.59 3.58 3.23
N SER A 494 17.72 4.85 3.64
CA SER A 494 17.38 5.29 5.00
C SER A 494 15.89 5.16 5.28
N ALA A 495 15.03 5.44 4.29
CA ALA A 495 13.59 5.23 4.38
C ALA A 495 13.24 3.73 4.50
N GLY A 496 13.95 2.86 3.77
CA GLY A 496 13.82 1.41 3.88
C GLY A 496 14.20 0.90 5.27
N LEU A 497 15.33 1.39 5.82
CA LEU A 497 15.75 1.07 7.18
C LEU A 497 14.73 1.53 8.23
N ALA A 498 14.15 2.72 8.05
CA ALA A 498 13.14 3.24 8.96
C ALA A 498 11.84 2.43 8.90
N ASN A 499 11.40 1.97 7.71
CA ASN A 499 10.28 1.04 7.56
C ASN A 499 10.57 -0.32 8.23
N PHE A 500 11.79 -0.83 8.08
CA PHE A 500 12.20 -2.04 8.77
C PHE A 500 12.21 -1.86 10.30
N ALA A 501 12.66 -0.72 10.82
CA ALA A 501 12.59 -0.42 12.25
C ALA A 501 11.14 -0.38 12.77
N VAL A 502 10.20 0.15 11.99
CA VAL A 502 8.77 0.10 12.30
C VAL A 502 8.23 -1.34 12.33
N LEU A 503 8.69 -2.20 11.41
CA LEU A 503 8.31 -3.62 11.40
C LEU A 503 8.83 -4.37 12.63
N ALA A 504 10.02 -4.00 13.13
CA ALA A 504 10.71 -4.69 14.21
C ALA A 504 10.37 -4.17 15.61
N SER A 505 9.66 -3.04 15.72
CA SER A 505 9.24 -2.43 16.98
C SER A 505 7.97 -3.04 17.55
#